data_1f4674d58dbf3226295cf43490330418
#
_entry.id   1f4674d58dbf3226295cf43490330418
#
_cell.length_a   1.000
_cell.length_b   1.000
_cell.length_c   1.000
_cell.angle_alpha   90.00
_cell.angle_beta   90.00
_cell.angle_gamma   90.00
#
_symmetry.space_group_name_H-M   'P 1'
#
loop_
_entity.id
_entity.type
_entity.pdbx_description
1 polymer ?
#
loop_
_entity_poly.entity_id
_entity_poly.type
_entity_poly.pdbx_seq_one_letter_code
_entity_poly.pdbx_strand_id
1 'polypeptide(L)'
;VAAIHTGQVDVGLLFTTDGTIDAEGFVLLGDDRHLQPAENVTPIVRPEVIAAFGPHLVDVVNAVSAALTTTGLRAMNAEVGGGSSPAAVARSWLDAHDLRAG
;
A
#
# COMPACT_ATOMS: atom_id res chain seq x y z
N VAL A 1 4.14 13.39 -11.39
CA VAL A 1 2.86 13.14 -12.09
C VAL A 1 2.57 14.22 -13.09
N ALA A 2 2.40 15.51 -12.70
CA ALA A 2 2.00 16.59 -13.58
C ALA A 2 2.89 16.73 -14.84
N ALA A 3 4.21 16.65 -14.70
CA ALA A 3 5.15 16.79 -15.81
C ALA A 3 5.02 15.67 -16.87
N ILE A 4 4.68 14.44 -16.44
CA ILE A 4 4.39 13.33 -17.36
C ILE A 4 3.05 13.59 -18.06
N HIS A 5 2.03 13.97 -17.30
CA HIS A 5 0.69 14.22 -17.83
C HIS A 5 0.69 15.35 -18.90
N THR A 6 1.47 16.40 -18.67
CA THR A 6 1.59 17.53 -19.61
C THR A 6 2.59 17.31 -20.75
N GLY A 7 3.26 16.15 -20.79
CA GLY A 7 4.27 15.85 -21.81
C GLY A 7 5.58 16.63 -21.68
N GLN A 8 5.85 17.21 -20.52
CA GLN A 8 7.13 17.86 -20.23
C GLN A 8 8.28 16.86 -20.07
N VAL A 9 7.95 15.67 -19.61
CA VAL A 9 8.87 14.52 -19.54
C VAL A 9 8.15 13.26 -20.01
N ASP A 10 8.88 12.34 -20.62
CA ASP A 10 8.34 11.08 -21.13
C ASP A 10 8.38 9.96 -20.08
N VAL A 11 9.27 10.07 -19.11
CA VAL A 11 9.49 9.06 -18.03
C VAL A 11 9.67 9.78 -16.71
N GLY A 12 9.14 9.19 -15.64
CA GLY A 12 9.27 9.72 -14.29
C GLY A 12 9.38 8.60 -13.26
N LEU A 13 9.87 8.94 -12.07
CA LEU A 13 9.97 8.03 -10.94
C LEU A 13 8.76 8.23 -10.02
N LEU A 14 8.05 7.14 -9.73
CA LEU A 14 6.93 7.07 -8.78
C LEU A 14 7.07 5.82 -7.90
N PHE A 15 6.47 5.84 -6.73
CA PHE A 15 6.30 4.61 -5.96
C PHE A 15 5.26 3.71 -6.61
N THR A 16 5.49 2.40 -6.63
CA THR A 16 4.56 1.43 -7.24
C THR A 16 3.19 1.37 -6.56
N THR A 17 3.07 1.96 -5.36
CA THR A 17 1.82 2.10 -4.61
C THR A 17 1.10 3.43 -4.85
N ASP A 18 1.62 4.29 -5.75
CA ASP A 18 0.99 5.57 -6.07
C ASP A 18 -0.30 5.34 -6.86
N GLY A 19 -1.43 5.78 -6.29
CA GLY A 19 -2.75 5.60 -6.88
C GLY A 19 -2.95 6.34 -8.21
N THR A 20 -2.11 7.32 -8.54
CA THR A 20 -2.20 8.06 -9.80
C THR A 20 -1.75 7.25 -11.00
N ILE A 21 -0.97 6.17 -10.80
CA ILE A 21 -0.47 5.31 -11.88
C ILE A 21 -1.64 4.77 -12.72
N ASP A 22 -2.61 4.16 -12.06
CA ASP A 22 -3.77 3.57 -12.73
C ASP A 22 -4.76 4.65 -13.19
N ALA A 23 -4.94 5.71 -12.40
CA ALA A 23 -5.86 6.80 -12.72
C ALA A 23 -5.44 7.59 -13.99
N GLU A 24 -4.14 7.79 -14.19
CA GLU A 24 -3.58 8.48 -15.35
C GLU A 24 -3.21 7.54 -16.51
N GLY A 25 -3.39 6.24 -16.33
CA GLY A 25 -3.07 5.24 -17.35
C GLY A 25 -1.57 5.12 -17.64
N PHE A 26 -0.72 5.37 -16.65
CA PHE A 26 0.73 5.25 -16.82
C PHE A 26 1.16 3.79 -16.94
N VAL A 27 2.18 3.56 -17.74
CA VAL A 27 2.77 2.25 -17.92
C VAL A 27 3.95 2.09 -16.97
N LEU A 28 3.92 1.05 -16.13
CA LEU A 28 5.05 0.70 -15.27
C LEU A 28 6.10 -0.04 -16.10
N LEU A 29 7.32 0.49 -16.08
CA LEU A 29 8.48 -0.18 -16.67
C LEU A 29 9.11 -1.12 -15.64
N GLY A 30 9.52 -2.30 -16.08
CA GLY A 30 10.22 -3.26 -15.23
C GLY A 30 11.64 -2.78 -14.91
N ASP A 31 12.02 -2.83 -13.63
CA ASP A 31 13.39 -2.58 -13.18
C ASP A 31 14.20 -3.90 -13.24
N ASP A 32 14.58 -4.30 -14.44
CA ASP A 32 15.32 -5.54 -14.71
C ASP A 32 16.77 -5.53 -14.20
N ARG A 33 17.28 -4.36 -13.85
CA ARG A 33 18.63 -4.17 -13.32
C ARG A 33 18.67 -3.90 -11.81
N HIS A 34 17.51 -3.94 -11.16
CA HIS A 34 17.39 -3.70 -9.71
C HIS A 34 18.06 -2.40 -9.24
N LEU A 35 17.82 -1.31 -9.98
CA LEU A 35 18.35 0.02 -9.66
C LEU A 35 17.69 0.60 -8.42
N GLN A 36 16.42 0.23 -8.15
CA GLN A 36 15.68 0.66 -6.98
C GLN A 36 15.61 -0.49 -5.96
N PRO A 37 15.89 -0.22 -4.68
CA PRO A 37 15.72 -1.22 -3.64
C PRO A 37 14.24 -1.58 -3.47
N ALA A 38 13.97 -2.84 -3.13
CA ALA A 38 12.63 -3.25 -2.73
C ALA A 38 12.29 -2.62 -1.38
N GLU A 39 11.22 -1.83 -1.33
CA GLU A 39 10.69 -1.24 -0.10
C GLU A 39 9.36 -1.91 0.23
N ASN A 40 9.26 -2.47 1.44
CA ASN A 40 8.07 -3.13 1.92
C ASN A 40 7.45 -2.36 3.09
N VAL A 41 6.12 -2.36 3.17
CA VAL A 41 5.43 -1.91 4.39
C VAL A 41 5.69 -2.95 5.48
N THR A 42 6.43 -2.55 6.50
CA THR A 42 6.83 -3.45 7.59
C THR A 42 6.30 -2.93 8.92
N PRO A 43 5.42 -3.68 9.62
CA PRO A 43 4.98 -3.31 10.96
C PRO A 43 6.13 -3.47 11.96
N ILE A 44 6.35 -2.45 12.77
CA ILE A 44 7.35 -2.46 13.85
C ILE A 44 6.62 -2.34 15.18
N VAL A 45 6.80 -3.32 16.05
CA VAL A 45 6.11 -3.41 17.35
C VAL A 45 7.14 -3.53 18.47
N ARG A 46 6.95 -2.76 19.54
CA ARG A 46 7.82 -2.88 20.72
C ARG A 46 7.53 -4.18 21.50
N PRO A 47 8.56 -4.82 22.07
CA PRO A 47 8.39 -6.07 22.82
C PRO A 47 7.36 -5.97 23.95
N GLU A 48 7.26 -4.83 24.63
CA GLU A 48 6.31 -4.61 25.72
C GLU A 48 4.85 -4.68 25.25
N VAL A 49 4.58 -4.27 24.02
CA VAL A 49 3.24 -4.35 23.41
C VAL A 49 2.89 -5.81 23.13
N ILE A 50 3.84 -6.60 22.61
CA ILE A 50 3.65 -8.03 22.41
C ILE A 50 3.43 -8.75 23.73
N ALA A 51 4.20 -8.39 24.78
CA ALA A 51 4.02 -8.96 26.12
C ALA A 51 2.64 -8.64 26.71
N ALA A 52 2.10 -7.44 26.44
CA ALA A 52 0.80 -7.01 26.96
C ALA A 52 -0.39 -7.66 26.23
N PHE A 53 -0.32 -7.82 24.90
CA PHE A 53 -1.43 -8.32 24.08
C PHE A 53 -1.28 -9.78 23.64
N GLY A 54 -0.13 -10.38 23.90
CA GLY A 54 0.15 -11.78 23.59
C GLY A 54 0.41 -12.08 22.11
N PRO A 55 0.64 -13.36 21.78
CA PRO A 55 1.00 -13.81 20.44
C PRO A 55 -0.11 -13.54 19.40
N HIS A 56 -1.36 -13.47 19.82
CA HIS A 56 -2.49 -13.19 18.93
C HIS A 56 -2.33 -11.86 18.18
N LEU A 57 -1.73 -10.85 18.82
CA LEU A 57 -1.41 -9.58 18.12
C LEU A 57 -0.48 -9.82 16.92
N VAL A 58 0.52 -10.67 17.09
CA VAL A 58 1.49 -11.00 16.03
C VAL A 58 0.78 -11.72 14.88
N ASP A 59 -0.11 -12.66 15.21
CA ASP A 59 -0.87 -13.41 14.20
C ASP A 59 -1.77 -12.50 13.37
N VAL A 60 -2.48 -11.57 14.01
CA VAL A 60 -3.35 -10.59 13.31
C VAL A 60 -2.53 -9.66 12.42
N VAL A 61 -1.44 -9.10 12.93
CA VAL A 61 -0.57 -8.20 12.15
C VAL A 61 0.05 -8.93 10.95
N ASN A 62 0.48 -10.17 11.14
CA ASN A 62 1.01 -10.98 10.06
C ASN A 62 -0.05 -11.35 9.01
N ALA A 63 -1.28 -11.63 9.43
CA ALA A 63 -2.39 -11.90 8.52
C ALA A 63 -2.69 -10.69 7.63
N VAL A 64 -2.73 -9.48 8.21
CA VAL A 64 -2.87 -8.23 7.44
C VAL A 64 -1.71 -8.06 6.48
N SER A 65 -0.48 -8.23 6.93
CA SER A 65 0.73 -8.10 6.08
C SER A 65 0.72 -9.10 4.92
N ALA A 66 0.29 -10.33 5.15
CA ALA A 66 0.21 -11.37 4.12
C ALA A 66 -0.86 -11.07 3.05
N ALA A 67 -1.95 -10.40 3.44
CA ALA A 67 -3.04 -10.04 2.53
C ALA A 67 -2.74 -8.76 1.71
N LEU A 68 -1.84 -7.88 2.21
CA LEU A 68 -1.47 -6.66 1.51
C LEU A 68 -0.64 -6.97 0.25
N THR A 69 -1.07 -6.42 -0.87
CA THR A 69 -0.34 -6.47 -2.14
C THR A 69 -0.05 -5.06 -2.64
N THR A 70 0.95 -4.90 -3.50
CA THR A 70 1.25 -3.62 -4.15
C THR A 70 0.04 -3.08 -4.91
N THR A 71 -0.67 -3.93 -5.65
CA THR A 71 -1.89 -3.54 -6.38
C THR A 71 -3.00 -3.12 -5.42
N GLY A 72 -3.20 -3.85 -4.32
CA GLY A 72 -4.19 -3.50 -3.30
C GLY A 72 -3.89 -2.16 -2.63
N LEU A 73 -2.63 -1.91 -2.25
CA LEU A 73 -2.20 -0.62 -1.70
C LEU A 73 -2.39 0.52 -2.69
N ARG A 74 -2.09 0.32 -3.97
CA ARG A 74 -2.31 1.30 -5.02
C ARG A 74 -3.78 1.67 -5.16
N ALA A 75 -4.67 0.67 -5.16
CA ALA A 75 -6.10 0.89 -5.22
C ALA A 75 -6.61 1.68 -4.01
N MET A 76 -6.21 1.31 -2.79
CA MET A 76 -6.55 2.06 -1.59
C MET A 76 -6.04 3.50 -1.61
N ASN A 77 -4.82 3.72 -2.08
CA ASN A 77 -4.26 5.07 -2.23
C ASN A 77 -5.01 5.90 -3.28
N ALA A 78 -5.48 5.27 -4.35
CA ALA A 78 -6.32 5.95 -5.35
C ALA A 78 -7.67 6.40 -4.75
N GLU A 79 -8.32 5.56 -3.93
CA GLU A 79 -9.56 5.93 -3.24
C GLU A 79 -9.35 7.11 -2.27
N VAL A 80 -8.24 7.11 -1.52
CA VAL A 80 -7.88 8.22 -0.63
C VAL A 80 -7.59 9.48 -1.45
N GLY A 81 -6.86 9.37 -2.55
CA GLY A 81 -6.60 10.48 -3.48
C GLY A 81 -7.88 11.03 -4.11
N GLY A 82 -8.90 10.21 -4.30
CA GLY A 82 -10.24 10.58 -4.75
C GLY A 82 -11.14 11.23 -3.69
N GLY A 83 -10.64 11.38 -2.44
CA GLY A 83 -11.34 12.08 -1.37
C GLY A 83 -11.94 11.16 -0.28
N SER A 84 -11.77 9.86 -0.36
CA SER A 84 -12.19 8.94 0.70
C SER A 84 -11.29 9.08 1.93
N SER A 85 -11.85 8.93 3.14
CA SER A 85 -11.00 8.97 4.33
C SER A 85 -10.16 7.69 4.44
N PRO A 86 -8.88 7.77 4.84
CA PRO A 86 -8.02 6.60 5.01
C PRO A 86 -8.63 5.54 5.94
N ALA A 87 -9.32 5.97 7.01
CA ALA A 87 -9.98 5.07 7.95
C ALA A 87 -11.15 4.31 7.32
N ALA A 88 -11.92 4.94 6.43
CA ALA A 88 -13.02 4.28 5.72
C ALA A 88 -12.49 3.25 4.72
N VAL A 89 -11.47 3.61 3.95
CA VAL A 89 -10.83 2.71 2.98
C VAL A 89 -10.21 1.50 3.69
N ALA A 90 -9.48 1.72 4.80
CA ALA A 90 -8.89 0.64 5.58
C ALA A 90 -9.95 -0.31 6.16
N ARG A 91 -11.07 0.21 6.68
CA ARG A 91 -12.16 -0.63 7.19
C ARG A 91 -12.76 -1.48 6.09
N SER A 92 -13.09 -0.87 4.95
CA SER A 92 -13.64 -1.58 3.80
C SER A 92 -12.72 -2.70 3.33
N TRP A 93 -11.41 -2.42 3.30
CA TRP A 93 -10.41 -3.41 2.91
C TRP A 93 -10.31 -4.57 3.92
N LEU A 94 -10.30 -4.26 5.23
CA LEU A 94 -10.31 -5.28 6.29
C LEU A 94 -11.56 -6.17 6.25
N ASP A 95 -12.73 -5.56 6.00
CA ASP A 95 -13.99 -6.30 5.85
C ASP A 95 -13.95 -7.26 4.65
N ALA A 96 -13.45 -6.78 3.53
CA ALA A 96 -13.35 -7.58 2.31
C ALA A 96 -12.40 -8.79 2.43
N HIS A 97 -11.48 -8.77 3.42
CA HIS A 97 -10.50 -9.83 3.68
C HIS A 97 -10.79 -10.63 4.96
N ASP A 98 -11.95 -10.42 5.61
CA ASP A 98 -12.33 -11.06 6.87
C ASP A 98 -11.27 -10.88 7.99
N LEU A 99 -10.60 -9.72 7.99
CA LEU A 99 -9.50 -9.41 8.92
C LEU A 99 -9.92 -8.46 10.05
N ARG A 100 -11.19 -8.18 10.22
CA ARG A 100 -11.66 -7.47 11.42
C ARG A 100 -11.52 -8.36 12.64
N ALA A 101 -10.90 -7.81 13.67
CA ALA A 101 -11.01 -8.38 14.99
C ALA A 101 -12.49 -8.36 15.42
N GLY A 102 -13.01 -9.51 15.70
CA GLY A 102 -14.35 -9.66 16.29
C GLY A 102 -14.42 -9.04 17.69
#